data_accabe6fa1b067f729c623a942d2edc5
#
_entry.id   accabe6fa1b067f729c623a942d2edc5
#
_cell.length_a   1.000
_cell.length_b   1.000
_cell.length_c   1.000
_cell.angle_alpha   90.00
_cell.angle_beta   90.00
_cell.angle_gamma   90.00
#
_symmetry.space_group_name_H-M   'P 1'
#
loop_
_entity.id
_entity.type
_entity.pdbx_description
1 polymer ?
#
loop_
_entity_poly.entity_id
_entity_poly.type
_entity_poly.pdbx_seq_one_letter_code
_entity_poly.pdbx_strand_id
1 'polypeptide(L)'
;PADFFALMVLAFGTVSAVVGQSVVRGLLSLSVGLTIGLIGLDLQTGSTRLVFEIPRLTDGIETVVLIVSLFALGEVLYVSLFGQVSKLNRNTFTGLATMTKDDWKRSWKPWLRGTAIGFPTGVLPAGGSELPTFLSYSLEKRLAKKKHNEFGKGAIEGVAGPEAANNANAAGAMVPLLALGLPTSATAAVLLTAFQQFDVQPGPLLFNDQPLLVWTLIASLFIGNLLLLVLNLPLAGVWAKLLMIPAPYLYGGIVLFAMVGAYVLNGETFDVWVAIVIGVLGLLFRRFGYPITPLILGVILGPIAEQEFRRALQGSVGDPAILIATPFSVALYVLLIIAIIAPRLYKVWKKKQTA
;
A
#
# COMPACT_ATOMS: atom_id res chain seq x y z
N PRO A 1 11.87 18.07 -12.97
CA PRO A 1 11.14 18.40 -11.72
C PRO A 1 9.63 18.50 -11.93
N ALA A 2 9.13 19.30 -12.89
CA ALA A 2 7.69 19.49 -13.12
C ALA A 2 6.95 18.18 -13.43
N ASP A 3 7.51 17.32 -14.27
CA ASP A 3 6.92 16.02 -14.62
C ASP A 3 6.88 15.07 -13.43
N PHE A 4 7.91 15.09 -12.58
CA PHE A 4 7.92 14.30 -11.33
C PHE A 4 6.87 14.80 -10.34
N PHE A 5 6.73 16.12 -10.21
CA PHE A 5 5.65 16.69 -9.40
C PHE A 5 4.26 16.28 -9.93
N ALA A 6 4.03 16.39 -11.25
CA ALA A 6 2.78 15.95 -11.88
C ALA A 6 2.49 14.46 -11.63
N LEU A 7 3.52 13.62 -11.65
CA LEU A 7 3.41 12.19 -11.34
C LEU A 7 3.00 11.94 -9.87
N MET A 8 3.55 12.73 -8.93
CA MET A 8 3.15 12.65 -7.51
C MET A 8 1.72 13.13 -7.29
N VAL A 9 1.30 14.20 -7.97
CA VAL A 9 -0.08 14.67 -7.94
C VAL A 9 -1.03 13.60 -8.47
N LEU A 10 -0.65 12.88 -9.54
CA LEU A 10 -1.39 11.73 -10.05
C LEU A 10 -1.49 10.62 -8.98
N ALA A 11 -0.39 10.27 -8.32
CA ALA A 11 -0.36 9.26 -7.27
C ALA A 11 -1.27 9.65 -6.10
N PHE A 12 -1.15 10.87 -5.59
CA PHE A 12 -1.99 11.40 -4.51
C PHE A 12 -3.48 11.40 -4.85
N GLY A 13 -3.81 11.89 -6.04
CA GLY A 13 -5.20 11.98 -6.48
C GLY A 13 -5.83 10.61 -6.73
N THR A 14 -5.12 9.70 -7.39
CA THR A 14 -5.63 8.34 -7.67
C THR A 14 -5.80 7.54 -6.40
N VAL A 15 -4.82 7.53 -5.50
CA VAL A 15 -4.92 6.80 -4.22
C VAL A 15 -6.04 7.38 -3.35
N SER A 16 -6.16 8.71 -3.27
CA SER A 16 -7.24 9.34 -2.51
C SER A 16 -8.64 9.05 -3.09
N ALA A 17 -8.74 8.90 -4.42
CA ALA A 17 -10.00 8.64 -5.09
C ALA A 17 -10.42 7.16 -5.06
N VAL A 18 -9.46 6.23 -5.08
CA VAL A 18 -9.71 4.78 -5.26
C VAL A 18 -9.78 4.05 -3.93
N VAL A 19 -8.90 4.36 -2.98
CA VAL A 19 -8.75 3.58 -1.73
C VAL A 19 -9.86 3.85 -0.71
N GLY A 20 -10.55 5.00 -0.78
CA GLY A 20 -11.57 5.37 0.18
C GLY A 20 -13.00 5.18 -0.34
N GLN A 21 -13.95 5.00 0.59
CA GLN A 21 -15.38 5.08 0.27
C GLN A 21 -15.80 6.50 -0.19
N SER A 22 -14.96 7.50 0.07
CA SER A 22 -15.17 8.91 -0.25
C SER A 22 -13.85 9.59 -0.61
N VAL A 23 -13.82 10.26 -1.75
CA VAL A 23 -12.66 11.07 -2.19
C VAL A 23 -12.30 12.14 -1.16
N VAL A 24 -13.31 12.74 -0.51
CA VAL A 24 -13.08 13.76 0.52
C VAL A 24 -12.31 13.17 1.70
N ARG A 25 -12.69 11.97 2.17
CA ARG A 25 -11.95 11.31 3.25
C ARG A 25 -10.53 10.92 2.82
N GLY A 26 -10.36 10.50 1.58
CA GLY A 26 -9.04 10.22 1.01
C GLY A 26 -8.15 11.46 0.99
N LEU A 27 -8.67 12.59 0.52
CA LEU A 27 -7.95 13.87 0.49
C LEU A 27 -7.64 14.40 1.91
N LEU A 28 -8.57 14.26 2.86
CA LEU A 28 -8.29 14.64 4.25
C LEU A 28 -7.20 13.76 4.87
N SER A 29 -7.23 12.45 4.60
CA SER A 29 -6.17 11.54 5.03
C SER A 29 -4.81 11.93 4.43
N LEU A 30 -4.78 12.23 3.14
CA LEU A 30 -3.59 12.71 2.45
C LEU A 30 -3.08 14.02 3.07
N SER A 31 -3.97 14.99 3.32
CA SER A 31 -3.58 16.29 3.92
C SER A 31 -2.95 16.12 5.30
N VAL A 32 -3.51 15.24 6.14
CA VAL A 32 -2.90 14.89 7.44
C VAL A 32 -1.52 14.26 7.22
N GLY A 33 -1.40 13.34 6.26
CA GLY A 33 -0.12 12.72 5.91
C GLY A 33 0.92 13.73 5.43
N LEU A 34 0.55 14.63 4.52
CA LEU A 34 1.42 15.72 4.06
C LEU A 34 1.88 16.60 5.22
N THR A 35 0.98 16.97 6.13
CA THR A 35 1.33 17.78 7.30
C THR A 35 2.34 17.07 8.20
N ILE A 36 2.14 15.77 8.46
CA ILE A 36 3.09 14.98 9.25
C ILE A 36 4.43 14.84 8.53
N GLY A 37 4.43 14.60 7.22
CA GLY A 37 5.66 14.48 6.42
C GLY A 37 6.49 15.76 6.31
N LEU A 38 5.87 16.92 6.59
CA LEU A 38 6.56 18.21 6.60
C LEU A 38 7.08 18.63 7.98
N ILE A 39 6.90 17.78 9.01
CA ILE A 39 7.52 18.01 10.34
C ILE A 39 9.02 17.81 10.22
N GLY A 40 9.80 18.74 10.75
CA GLY A 40 11.25 18.63 10.79
C GLY A 40 11.99 19.76 10.09
N LEU A 41 13.19 19.47 9.62
CA LEU A 41 14.07 20.44 8.95
C LEU A 41 13.71 20.55 7.46
N ASP A 42 13.45 21.76 7.00
CA ASP A 42 13.38 22.06 5.58
C ASP A 42 14.79 22.09 4.97
N LEU A 43 15.11 21.08 4.18
CA LEU A 43 16.44 20.94 3.56
C LEU A 43 16.81 22.06 2.58
N GLN A 44 15.84 22.84 2.09
CA GLN A 44 16.11 23.94 1.17
C GLN A 44 16.38 25.26 1.88
N THR A 45 15.71 25.53 2.98
CA THR A 45 15.81 26.81 3.71
C THR A 45 16.61 26.69 5.02
N GLY A 46 16.84 25.45 5.51
CA GLY A 46 17.46 25.19 6.80
C GLY A 46 16.58 25.56 8.00
N SER A 47 15.31 25.91 7.77
CA SER A 47 14.37 26.29 8.83
C SER A 47 13.63 25.07 9.35
N THR A 48 13.37 25.02 10.66
CA THR A 48 12.53 23.98 11.28
C THR A 48 11.06 24.28 11.10
N ARG A 49 10.24 23.23 10.89
CA ARG A 49 8.80 23.33 10.69
C ARG A 49 8.06 22.38 11.63
N LEU A 50 7.03 22.89 12.25
CA LEU A 50 6.10 22.12 13.10
C LEU A 50 6.81 21.30 14.20
N VAL A 51 7.95 21.78 14.69
CA VAL A 51 8.73 21.09 15.73
C VAL A 51 8.26 21.41 17.13
N PHE A 52 7.39 22.44 17.33
CA PHE A 52 6.77 22.80 18.60
C PHE A 52 7.75 22.88 19.77
N GLU A 53 8.96 23.40 19.53
CA GLU A 53 10.08 23.47 20.50
C GLU A 53 10.55 22.09 21.04
N ILE A 54 10.19 21.01 20.37
CA ILE A 54 10.66 19.66 20.68
C ILE A 54 11.86 19.34 19.78
N PRO A 55 13.11 19.34 20.32
CA PRO A 55 14.32 19.19 19.49
C PRO A 55 14.32 17.89 18.67
N ARG A 56 13.69 16.82 19.17
CA ARG A 56 13.61 15.52 18.50
C ARG A 56 12.76 15.54 17.22
N LEU A 57 11.80 16.45 17.12
CA LEU A 57 11.01 16.63 15.90
C LEU A 57 11.78 17.34 14.79
N THR A 58 12.98 17.87 15.06
CA THR A 58 13.84 18.48 14.03
C THR A 58 14.23 17.46 12.95
N ASP A 59 14.44 16.20 13.34
CA ASP A 59 14.74 15.11 12.41
C ASP A 59 13.49 14.50 11.76
N GLY A 60 12.31 15.05 12.08
CA GLY A 60 11.02 14.54 11.61
C GLY A 60 10.51 13.36 12.44
N ILE A 61 9.49 12.69 11.90
CA ILE A 61 8.96 11.45 12.47
C ILE A 61 9.45 10.28 11.65
N GLU A 62 10.11 9.33 12.32
CA GLU A 62 10.62 8.12 11.67
C GLU A 62 9.48 7.36 10.98
N THR A 63 9.63 7.17 9.66
CA THR A 63 8.56 6.61 8.83
C THR A 63 8.19 5.19 9.23
N VAL A 64 9.16 4.38 9.67
CA VAL A 64 8.91 3.00 10.14
C VAL A 64 8.07 3.02 11.41
N VAL A 65 8.38 3.89 12.38
CA VAL A 65 7.58 4.07 13.60
C VAL A 65 6.16 4.45 13.25
N LEU A 66 5.98 5.41 12.34
CA LEU A 66 4.66 5.86 11.90
C LEU A 66 3.84 4.73 11.26
N ILE A 67 4.42 3.96 10.33
CA ILE A 67 3.73 2.89 9.63
C ILE A 67 3.33 1.77 10.60
N VAL A 68 4.26 1.31 11.44
CA VAL A 68 4.00 0.26 12.44
C VAL A 68 2.90 0.72 13.41
N SER A 69 2.94 1.98 13.83
CA SER A 69 1.95 2.53 14.75
C SER A 69 0.55 2.61 14.13
N LEU A 70 0.45 3.10 12.90
CA LEU A 70 -0.84 3.19 12.19
C LEU A 70 -1.48 1.82 11.95
N PHE A 71 -0.70 0.85 11.46
CA PHE A 71 -1.22 -0.46 11.09
C PHE A 71 -1.30 -1.43 12.26
N ALA A 72 -0.24 -1.56 13.08
CA ALA A 72 -0.24 -2.52 14.16
C ALA A 72 -0.98 -1.98 15.39
N LEU A 73 -0.53 -0.85 15.94
CA LEU A 73 -1.14 -0.30 17.15
C LEU A 73 -2.56 0.20 16.89
N GLY A 74 -2.78 0.93 15.81
CA GLY A 74 -4.10 1.47 15.45
C GLY A 74 -5.13 0.36 15.26
N GLU A 75 -4.77 -0.73 14.56
CA GLU A 75 -5.67 -1.88 14.35
C GLU A 75 -5.91 -2.65 15.64
N VAL A 76 -4.86 -2.92 16.44
CA VAL A 76 -5.02 -3.60 17.73
C VAL A 76 -5.90 -2.81 18.68
N LEU A 77 -5.70 -1.49 18.79
CA LEU A 77 -6.55 -0.62 19.59
C LEU A 77 -7.99 -0.63 19.09
N TYR A 78 -8.19 -0.55 17.78
CA TYR A 78 -9.52 -0.58 17.18
C TYR A 78 -10.26 -1.90 17.47
N VAL A 79 -9.59 -3.04 17.21
CA VAL A 79 -10.20 -4.35 17.41
C VAL A 79 -10.43 -4.65 18.91
N SER A 80 -9.53 -4.20 19.78
CA SER A 80 -9.69 -4.37 21.24
C SER A 80 -10.87 -3.57 21.80
N LEU A 81 -11.14 -2.37 21.27
CA LEU A 81 -12.19 -1.49 21.77
C LEU A 81 -13.55 -1.72 21.09
N PHE A 82 -13.55 -2.03 19.80
CA PHE A 82 -14.77 -2.06 18.97
C PHE A 82 -14.96 -3.38 18.22
N GLY A 83 -13.94 -4.24 18.18
CA GLY A 83 -14.01 -5.53 17.50
C GLY A 83 -14.94 -6.49 18.23
N GLN A 84 -15.89 -7.05 17.52
CA GLN A 84 -16.51 -8.29 18.00
C GLN A 84 -15.49 -9.39 17.84
N VAL A 85 -15.13 -10.08 18.93
CA VAL A 85 -14.35 -11.31 18.87
C VAL A 85 -15.20 -12.31 18.09
N SER A 86 -15.02 -12.32 16.77
CA SER A 86 -15.63 -13.34 15.92
C SER A 86 -15.15 -14.67 16.49
N LYS A 87 -16.06 -15.49 16.98
CA LYS A 87 -15.78 -16.91 17.26
C LYS A 87 -15.38 -17.50 15.91
N LEU A 88 -14.08 -17.50 15.63
CA LEU A 88 -13.53 -18.22 14.49
C LEU A 88 -14.14 -19.62 14.55
N ASN A 89 -14.92 -19.94 13.54
CA ASN A 89 -15.44 -21.28 13.37
C ASN A 89 -14.21 -22.18 13.34
N ARG A 90 -14.01 -22.95 14.41
CA ARG A 90 -12.85 -23.83 14.64
C ARG A 90 -12.91 -25.04 13.69
N ASN A 91 -13.10 -24.80 12.41
CA ASN A 91 -12.88 -25.83 11.43
C ASN A 91 -11.37 -26.05 11.37
N THR A 92 -10.93 -27.03 12.17
CA THR A 92 -9.55 -27.49 12.17
C THR A 92 -9.19 -27.89 10.73
N PHE A 93 -8.16 -27.23 10.19
CA PHE A 93 -7.54 -27.69 8.95
C PHE A 93 -6.98 -29.11 9.21
N THR A 94 -7.68 -30.13 8.73
CA THR A 94 -7.29 -31.52 8.84
C THR A 94 -6.94 -32.03 7.45
N GLY A 95 -5.66 -31.90 7.06
CA GLY A 95 -5.19 -32.43 5.78
C GLY A 95 -3.88 -31.80 5.31
N LEU A 96 -3.27 -32.42 4.33
CA LEU A 96 -2.14 -31.86 3.59
C LEU A 96 -2.66 -30.82 2.59
N ALA A 97 -1.96 -29.70 2.46
CA ALA A 97 -2.26 -28.67 1.45
C ALA A 97 -1.82 -29.15 0.05
N THR A 98 -2.51 -30.17 -0.48
CA THR A 98 -2.21 -30.77 -1.78
C THR A 98 -3.32 -30.46 -2.78
N MET A 99 -2.94 -30.19 -4.01
CA MET A 99 -3.86 -29.98 -5.12
C MET A 99 -4.10 -31.29 -5.88
N THR A 100 -5.36 -31.59 -6.18
CA THR A 100 -5.74 -32.69 -7.06
C THR A 100 -5.48 -32.33 -8.53
N LYS A 101 -5.51 -33.32 -9.43
CA LYS A 101 -5.41 -33.07 -10.87
C LYS A 101 -6.55 -32.18 -11.38
N ASP A 102 -7.73 -32.27 -10.76
CA ASP A 102 -8.87 -31.42 -11.11
C ASP A 102 -8.66 -29.98 -10.66
N ASP A 103 -8.12 -29.77 -9.45
CA ASP A 103 -7.76 -28.45 -8.96
C ASP A 103 -6.77 -27.73 -9.88
N TRP A 104 -5.76 -28.45 -10.40
CA TRP A 104 -4.81 -27.93 -11.39
C TRP A 104 -5.51 -27.51 -12.67
N LYS A 105 -6.40 -28.36 -13.21
CA LYS A 105 -7.17 -28.07 -14.43
C LYS A 105 -8.10 -26.84 -14.26
N ARG A 106 -8.64 -26.65 -13.05
CA ARG A 106 -9.53 -25.53 -12.76
C ARG A 106 -8.77 -24.23 -12.45
N SER A 107 -7.53 -24.31 -11.94
CA SER A 107 -6.78 -23.14 -11.45
C SER A 107 -5.91 -22.46 -12.49
N TRP A 108 -5.35 -23.17 -13.49
CA TRP A 108 -4.35 -22.60 -14.39
C TRP A 108 -4.85 -21.42 -15.24
N LYS A 109 -6.11 -21.45 -15.71
CA LYS A 109 -6.73 -20.33 -16.44
C LYS A 109 -7.00 -19.14 -15.54
N PRO A 110 -7.62 -19.30 -14.34
CA PRO A 110 -7.69 -18.27 -13.32
C PRO A 110 -6.35 -17.63 -12.98
N TRP A 111 -5.28 -18.41 -12.82
CA TRP A 111 -3.94 -17.84 -12.56
C TRP A 111 -3.48 -16.91 -13.68
N LEU A 112 -3.59 -17.30 -14.94
CA LEU A 112 -3.20 -16.45 -16.06
C LEU A 112 -4.03 -15.17 -16.12
N ARG A 113 -5.35 -15.28 -15.95
CA ARG A 113 -6.24 -14.11 -15.97
C ARG A 113 -6.00 -13.19 -14.77
N GLY A 114 -5.82 -13.78 -13.58
CA GLY A 114 -5.45 -13.03 -12.38
C GLY A 114 -4.15 -12.27 -12.56
N THR A 115 -3.10 -12.91 -13.09
CA THR A 115 -1.82 -12.27 -13.39
C THR A 115 -1.98 -11.14 -14.41
N ALA A 116 -2.75 -11.35 -15.49
CA ALA A 116 -3.00 -10.34 -16.51
C ALA A 116 -3.78 -9.12 -15.98
N ILE A 117 -4.57 -9.28 -14.92
CA ILE A 117 -5.26 -8.17 -14.23
C ILE A 117 -4.33 -7.54 -13.19
N GLY A 118 -3.65 -8.37 -12.40
CA GLY A 118 -2.88 -7.91 -11.24
C GLY A 118 -1.66 -7.10 -11.62
N PHE A 119 -0.86 -7.57 -12.56
CA PHE A 119 0.38 -6.90 -12.92
C PHE A 119 0.19 -5.45 -13.42
N PRO A 120 -0.68 -5.17 -14.42
CA PRO A 120 -0.91 -3.79 -14.86
C PRO A 120 -1.51 -2.89 -13.78
N THR A 121 -2.38 -3.43 -12.92
CA THR A 121 -2.96 -2.65 -11.82
C THR A 121 -1.92 -2.31 -10.75
N GLY A 122 -0.91 -3.16 -10.55
CA GLY A 122 0.22 -2.89 -9.64
C GLY A 122 1.12 -1.75 -10.12
N VAL A 123 1.31 -1.63 -11.44
CA VAL A 123 2.07 -0.52 -12.05
C VAL A 123 1.35 0.82 -11.84
N LEU A 124 0.02 0.81 -11.77
CA LEU A 124 -0.76 2.02 -11.57
C LEU A 124 -0.86 2.37 -10.07
N PRO A 125 -0.82 3.65 -9.70
CA PRO A 125 -1.04 4.08 -8.32
C PRO A 125 -2.53 3.97 -7.96
N ALA A 126 -3.05 2.74 -7.91
CA ALA A 126 -4.47 2.42 -7.75
C ALA A 126 -4.84 1.86 -6.37
N GLY A 127 -3.96 1.99 -5.39
CA GLY A 127 -4.30 1.72 -3.99
C GLY A 127 -4.15 0.28 -3.51
N GLY A 128 -3.21 -0.49 -4.07
CA GLY A 128 -2.88 -1.82 -3.54
C GLY A 128 -3.56 -2.98 -4.26
N SER A 129 -3.56 -4.15 -3.62
CA SER A 129 -3.99 -5.42 -4.21
C SER A 129 -5.50 -5.68 -4.12
N GLU A 130 -6.25 -4.85 -3.40
CA GLU A 130 -7.69 -5.05 -3.22
C GLU A 130 -8.45 -4.94 -4.54
N LEU A 131 -8.13 -3.92 -5.35
CA LEU A 131 -8.79 -3.71 -6.64
C LEU A 131 -8.62 -4.89 -7.60
N PRO A 132 -7.38 -5.34 -7.92
CA PRO A 132 -7.20 -6.47 -8.84
C PRO A 132 -7.77 -7.78 -8.29
N THR A 133 -7.72 -7.99 -6.97
CA THR A 133 -8.30 -9.16 -6.30
C THR A 133 -9.81 -9.21 -6.53
N PHE A 134 -10.54 -8.11 -6.30
CA PHE A 134 -11.98 -8.05 -6.55
C PHE A 134 -12.34 -8.12 -8.03
N LEU A 135 -11.55 -7.51 -8.91
CA LEU A 135 -11.76 -7.60 -10.35
C LEU A 135 -11.60 -9.04 -10.84
N SER A 136 -10.55 -9.72 -10.40
CA SER A 136 -10.30 -11.12 -10.72
C SER A 136 -11.43 -12.02 -10.21
N TYR A 137 -11.83 -11.87 -8.93
CA TYR A 137 -12.96 -12.60 -8.38
C TYR A 137 -14.25 -12.41 -9.19
N SER A 138 -14.54 -11.16 -9.54
CA SER A 138 -15.74 -10.81 -10.30
C SER A 138 -15.71 -11.41 -11.71
N LEU A 139 -14.52 -11.41 -12.35
CA LEU A 139 -14.31 -12.03 -13.66
C LEU A 139 -14.53 -13.55 -13.58
N GLU A 140 -13.86 -14.21 -12.63
CA GLU A 140 -13.98 -15.67 -12.47
C GLU A 140 -15.43 -16.08 -12.17
N LYS A 141 -16.12 -15.34 -11.30
CA LYS A 141 -17.54 -15.55 -11.01
C LYS A 141 -18.44 -15.42 -12.26
N ARG A 142 -18.11 -14.46 -13.14
CA ARG A 142 -18.86 -14.30 -14.42
C ARG A 142 -18.57 -15.42 -15.40
N LEU A 143 -17.32 -15.89 -15.48
CA LEU A 143 -16.89 -16.94 -16.40
C LEU A 143 -17.35 -18.32 -15.96
N ALA A 144 -17.49 -18.56 -14.68
CA ALA A 144 -17.95 -19.84 -14.12
C ALA A 144 -19.39 -20.22 -14.53
N LYS A 145 -20.15 -19.28 -15.10
CA LYS A 145 -21.51 -19.42 -15.68
C LYS A 145 -22.21 -20.74 -15.31
N LYS A 146 -23.18 -20.67 -14.41
CA LYS A 146 -24.25 -21.71 -14.18
C LYS A 146 -23.83 -23.18 -14.00
N LYS A 147 -22.65 -23.60 -14.48
CA LYS A 147 -22.21 -25.01 -14.40
C LYS A 147 -21.70 -25.41 -13.00
N HIS A 148 -21.09 -24.48 -12.26
CA HIS A 148 -20.62 -24.73 -10.90
C HIS A 148 -21.01 -23.51 -10.04
N ASN A 149 -22.18 -23.58 -9.41
CA ASN A 149 -22.62 -22.53 -8.49
C ASN A 149 -21.93 -22.69 -7.10
N GLU A 150 -20.59 -22.83 -7.14
CA GLU A 150 -19.74 -23.03 -5.96
C GLU A 150 -19.19 -21.72 -5.41
N PHE A 151 -19.36 -20.58 -6.12
CA PHE A 151 -18.91 -19.29 -5.64
C PHE A 151 -19.62 -18.90 -4.35
N GLY A 152 -18.81 -18.60 -3.30
CA GLY A 152 -19.27 -18.44 -1.93
C GLY A 152 -19.41 -19.77 -1.14
N LYS A 153 -19.11 -20.92 -1.77
CA LYS A 153 -19.18 -22.26 -1.18
C LYS A 153 -17.91 -23.09 -1.39
N GLY A 154 -16.80 -22.45 -1.77
CA GLY A 154 -15.50 -23.09 -1.94
C GLY A 154 -15.03 -23.27 -3.39
N ALA A 155 -15.53 -22.46 -4.34
CA ALA A 155 -15.02 -22.48 -5.73
C ALA A 155 -13.53 -22.16 -5.76
N ILE A 156 -12.72 -23.10 -6.29
CA ILE A 156 -11.27 -22.93 -6.37
C ILE A 156 -10.86 -21.77 -7.27
N GLU A 157 -11.60 -21.49 -8.34
CA GLU A 157 -11.41 -20.36 -9.22
C GLU A 157 -11.54 -19.02 -8.50
N GLY A 158 -12.43 -18.96 -7.49
CA GLY A 158 -12.67 -17.80 -6.64
C GLY A 158 -11.55 -17.53 -5.64
N VAL A 159 -10.56 -18.42 -5.54
CA VAL A 159 -9.32 -18.24 -4.76
C VAL A 159 -8.14 -18.10 -5.72
N ALA A 160 -7.99 -19.02 -6.69
CA ALA A 160 -6.84 -19.09 -7.59
C ALA A 160 -6.64 -17.80 -8.41
N GLY A 161 -7.71 -17.25 -8.99
CA GLY A 161 -7.63 -16.01 -9.75
C GLY A 161 -7.27 -14.78 -8.91
N PRO A 162 -8.01 -14.50 -7.83
CA PRO A 162 -7.71 -13.40 -6.92
C PRO A 162 -6.32 -13.45 -6.30
N GLU A 163 -5.84 -14.60 -5.87
CA GLU A 163 -4.50 -14.75 -5.30
C GLU A 163 -3.41 -14.52 -6.35
N ALA A 164 -3.59 -15.03 -7.57
CA ALA A 164 -2.68 -14.71 -8.68
C ALA A 164 -2.66 -13.21 -9.00
N ALA A 165 -3.83 -12.55 -8.94
CA ALA A 165 -3.92 -11.11 -9.16
C ALA A 165 -3.22 -10.32 -8.04
N ASN A 166 -3.36 -10.74 -6.78
CA ASN A 166 -2.68 -10.16 -5.63
C ASN A 166 -1.15 -10.25 -5.78
N ASN A 167 -0.62 -11.44 -6.04
CA ASN A 167 0.82 -11.67 -6.21
C ASN A 167 1.39 -10.90 -7.42
N ALA A 168 0.67 -10.90 -8.54
CA ALA A 168 1.08 -10.16 -9.74
C ALA A 168 1.03 -8.64 -9.52
N ASN A 169 0.09 -8.14 -8.71
CA ASN A 169 0.03 -6.74 -8.32
C ASN A 169 1.26 -6.33 -7.51
N ALA A 170 1.70 -7.14 -6.57
CA ALA A 170 2.91 -6.88 -5.79
C ALA A 170 4.15 -6.80 -6.71
N ALA A 171 4.28 -7.70 -7.69
CA ALA A 171 5.35 -7.64 -8.69
C ALA A 171 5.23 -6.40 -9.59
N GLY A 172 4.01 -6.03 -10.01
CA GLY A 172 3.74 -4.82 -10.78
C GLY A 172 4.10 -3.54 -10.04
N ALA A 173 3.86 -3.48 -8.73
CA ALA A 173 4.19 -2.34 -7.88
C ALA A 173 5.70 -2.08 -7.75
N MET A 174 6.55 -3.10 -8.00
CA MET A 174 8.00 -2.93 -8.01
C MET A 174 8.48 -2.11 -9.22
N VAL A 175 7.72 -2.07 -10.32
CA VAL A 175 8.11 -1.32 -11.52
C VAL A 175 8.18 0.19 -11.24
N PRO A 176 7.12 0.88 -10.84
CA PRO A 176 7.19 2.30 -10.50
C PRO A 176 8.05 2.56 -9.25
N LEU A 177 8.11 1.64 -8.29
CA LEU A 177 8.94 1.79 -7.12
C LEU A 177 10.43 1.86 -7.50
N LEU A 178 10.94 0.92 -8.27
CA LEU A 178 12.36 0.87 -8.63
C LEU A 178 12.72 1.87 -9.71
N ALA A 179 11.86 2.05 -10.73
CA ALA A 179 12.17 2.91 -11.86
C ALA A 179 11.92 4.39 -11.59
N LEU A 180 11.00 4.74 -10.72
CA LEU A 180 10.57 6.13 -10.48
C LEU A 180 10.66 6.55 -9.02
N GLY A 181 10.95 5.65 -8.09
CA GLY A 181 10.88 5.94 -6.65
C GLY A 181 9.45 6.17 -6.14
N LEU A 182 8.44 5.66 -6.86
CA LEU A 182 7.04 5.89 -6.54
C LEU A 182 6.38 4.64 -5.97
N PRO A 183 6.06 4.62 -4.68
CA PRO A 183 5.30 3.54 -4.09
C PRO A 183 3.82 3.65 -4.49
N THR A 184 3.26 2.57 -5.04
CA THR A 184 1.84 2.48 -5.44
C THR A 184 0.95 1.86 -4.37
N SER A 185 1.52 1.40 -3.27
CA SER A 185 0.83 0.80 -2.14
C SER A 185 1.56 1.09 -0.83
N ALA A 186 0.89 0.87 0.30
CA ALA A 186 1.51 1.02 1.62
C ALA A 186 2.72 0.08 1.81
N THR A 187 2.65 -1.16 1.32
CA THR A 187 3.77 -2.12 1.38
C THR A 187 4.95 -1.63 0.53
N ALA A 188 4.69 -1.10 -0.68
CA ALA A 188 5.73 -0.51 -1.51
C ALA A 188 6.36 0.73 -0.85
N ALA A 189 5.57 1.49 -0.09
CA ALA A 189 6.07 2.64 0.67
C ALA A 189 7.03 2.22 1.80
N VAL A 190 6.70 1.16 2.53
CA VAL A 190 7.61 0.57 3.53
C VAL A 190 8.92 0.13 2.88
N LEU A 191 8.83 -0.51 1.72
CA LEU A 191 10.03 -0.98 1.00
C LEU A 191 10.88 0.20 0.50
N LEU A 192 10.26 1.29 0.04
CA LEU A 192 10.97 2.52 -0.32
C LEU A 192 11.76 3.08 0.87
N THR A 193 11.13 3.14 2.03
CA THR A 193 11.81 3.59 3.27
C THR A 193 12.99 2.68 3.62
N ALA A 194 12.82 1.36 3.49
CA ALA A 194 13.91 0.42 3.72
C ALA A 194 15.09 0.65 2.73
N PHE A 195 14.82 0.89 1.46
CA PHE A 195 15.87 1.24 0.50
C PHE A 195 16.61 2.52 0.90
N GLN A 196 15.87 3.55 1.31
CA GLN A 196 16.46 4.83 1.74
C GLN A 196 17.33 4.68 2.99
N GLN A 197 16.98 3.81 3.94
CA GLN A 197 17.80 3.51 5.12
C GLN A 197 19.14 2.84 4.78
N PHE A 198 19.23 2.19 3.61
CA PHE A 198 20.47 1.60 3.10
C PHE A 198 21.13 2.47 2.01
N ASP A 199 20.84 3.76 1.97
CA ASP A 199 21.34 4.72 0.97
C ASP A 199 21.05 4.32 -0.49
N VAL A 200 20.06 3.45 -0.71
CA VAL A 200 19.59 3.09 -2.04
C VAL A 200 18.45 4.03 -2.42
N GLN A 201 18.63 4.81 -3.47
CA GLN A 201 17.62 5.73 -3.98
C GLN A 201 16.95 5.16 -5.24
N PRO A 202 15.76 4.55 -5.12
CA PRO A 202 15.00 4.15 -6.29
C PRO A 202 14.67 5.34 -7.19
N GLY A 203 14.81 5.13 -8.49
CA GLY A 203 14.59 6.20 -9.46
C GLY A 203 15.13 5.82 -10.85
N PRO A 204 15.06 6.74 -11.83
CA PRO A 204 15.43 6.46 -13.23
C PRO A 204 16.88 6.00 -13.42
N LEU A 205 17.79 6.47 -12.55
CA LEU A 205 19.21 6.13 -12.64
C LEU A 205 19.59 4.83 -11.93
N LEU A 206 18.73 4.28 -11.05
CA LEU A 206 19.05 3.11 -10.23
C LEU A 206 19.54 1.91 -11.08
N PHE A 207 18.91 1.69 -12.23
CA PHE A 207 19.29 0.58 -13.13
C PHE A 207 20.65 0.76 -13.76
N ASN A 208 21.11 2.00 -13.93
CA ASN A 208 22.42 2.32 -14.49
C ASN A 208 23.49 2.37 -13.41
N ASP A 209 23.19 2.98 -12.27
CA ASP A 209 24.15 3.23 -11.21
C ASP A 209 24.39 2.00 -10.35
N GLN A 210 23.35 1.19 -10.13
CA GLN A 210 23.42 0.00 -9.28
C GLN A 210 22.76 -1.23 -9.93
N PRO A 211 23.18 -1.63 -11.15
CA PRO A 211 22.55 -2.74 -11.88
C PRO A 211 22.62 -4.07 -11.13
N LEU A 212 23.74 -4.34 -10.46
CA LEU A 212 23.91 -5.57 -9.69
C LEU A 212 22.88 -5.67 -8.56
N LEU A 213 22.63 -4.59 -7.84
CA LEU A 213 21.62 -4.54 -6.77
C LEU A 213 20.24 -4.85 -7.31
N VAL A 214 19.83 -4.20 -8.42
CA VAL A 214 18.50 -4.40 -9.02
C VAL A 214 18.32 -5.84 -9.47
N TRP A 215 19.29 -6.40 -10.22
CA TRP A 215 19.18 -7.78 -10.70
C TRP A 215 19.24 -8.80 -9.57
N THR A 216 20.05 -8.54 -8.53
CA THR A 216 20.09 -9.38 -7.32
C THR A 216 18.76 -9.34 -6.59
N LEU A 217 18.14 -8.16 -6.45
CA LEU A 217 16.80 -8.03 -5.87
C LEU A 217 15.77 -8.83 -6.65
N ILE A 218 15.73 -8.67 -7.98
CA ILE A 218 14.80 -9.42 -8.83
C ILE A 218 15.03 -10.93 -8.68
N ALA A 219 16.28 -11.39 -8.74
CA ALA A 219 16.61 -12.80 -8.56
C ALA A 219 16.20 -13.31 -7.16
N SER A 220 16.40 -12.50 -6.12
CA SER A 220 16.00 -12.84 -4.75
C SER A 220 14.50 -13.02 -4.60
N LEU A 221 13.68 -12.26 -5.34
CA LEU A 221 12.22 -12.42 -5.34
C LEU A 221 11.80 -13.77 -5.93
N PHE A 222 12.46 -14.24 -7.00
CA PHE A 222 12.19 -15.58 -7.54
C PHE A 222 12.57 -16.67 -6.56
N ILE A 223 13.76 -16.58 -5.95
CA ILE A 223 14.22 -17.53 -4.94
C ILE A 223 13.31 -17.48 -3.72
N GLY A 224 12.94 -16.28 -3.26
CA GLY A 224 12.03 -16.06 -2.14
C GLY A 224 10.66 -16.70 -2.37
N ASN A 225 10.08 -16.55 -3.57
CA ASN A 225 8.80 -17.20 -3.92
C ASN A 225 8.90 -18.73 -3.89
N LEU A 226 10.02 -19.29 -4.38
CA LEU A 226 10.25 -20.74 -4.28
C LEU A 226 10.37 -21.19 -2.82
N LEU A 227 11.12 -20.48 -2.00
CA LEU A 227 11.26 -20.76 -0.57
C LEU A 227 9.93 -20.62 0.16
N LEU A 228 9.12 -19.61 -0.16
CA LEU A 228 7.78 -19.44 0.41
C LEU A 228 6.88 -20.65 0.09
N LEU A 229 6.94 -21.19 -1.12
CA LEU A 229 6.20 -22.38 -1.49
C LEU A 229 6.66 -23.59 -0.65
N VAL A 230 7.98 -23.81 -0.59
CA VAL A 230 8.59 -24.93 0.14
C VAL A 230 8.31 -24.87 1.65
N LEU A 231 8.29 -23.65 2.23
CA LEU A 231 8.06 -23.45 3.66
C LEU A 231 6.56 -23.47 4.00
N ASN A 232 5.73 -22.75 3.24
CA ASN A 232 4.33 -22.57 3.61
C ASN A 232 3.48 -23.83 3.42
N LEU A 233 3.74 -24.65 2.39
CA LEU A 233 2.95 -25.86 2.17
C LEU A 233 3.04 -26.85 3.34
N PRO A 234 4.24 -27.27 3.81
CA PRO A 234 4.36 -28.15 4.96
C PRO A 234 3.91 -27.51 6.28
N LEU A 235 4.16 -26.19 6.41
CA LEU A 235 3.88 -25.46 7.65
C LEU A 235 2.47 -24.87 7.72
N ALA A 236 1.63 -25.08 6.70
CA ALA A 236 0.26 -24.55 6.67
C ALA A 236 -0.53 -24.93 7.93
N GLY A 237 -0.37 -26.16 8.43
CA GLY A 237 -0.99 -26.59 9.69
C GLY A 237 -0.45 -25.88 10.93
N VAL A 238 0.82 -25.48 10.93
CA VAL A 238 1.44 -24.71 12.04
C VAL A 238 0.88 -23.29 12.02
N TRP A 239 0.85 -22.65 10.87
CA TRP A 239 0.28 -21.30 10.70
C TRP A 239 -1.19 -21.27 11.11
N ALA A 240 -1.97 -22.29 10.74
CA ALA A 240 -3.36 -22.41 11.17
C ALA A 240 -3.49 -22.49 12.70
N LYS A 241 -2.56 -23.17 13.40
CA LYS A 241 -2.54 -23.21 14.88
C LYS A 241 -2.19 -21.85 15.49
N LEU A 242 -1.30 -21.06 14.89
CA LEU A 242 -1.01 -19.72 15.37
C LEU A 242 -2.25 -18.80 15.36
N LEU A 243 -3.13 -18.97 14.36
CA LEU A 243 -4.40 -18.23 14.32
C LEU A 243 -5.38 -18.65 15.42
N MET A 244 -5.12 -19.76 16.12
CA MET A 244 -5.93 -20.23 17.26
C MET A 244 -5.49 -19.60 18.59
N ILE A 245 -4.38 -18.84 18.63
CA ILE A 245 -3.96 -18.10 19.82
C ILE A 245 -5.09 -17.15 20.21
N PRO A 246 -5.53 -17.14 21.50
CA PRO A 246 -6.56 -16.22 21.93
C PRO A 246 -6.16 -14.78 21.64
N ALA A 247 -7.10 -14.01 21.07
CA ALA A 247 -6.87 -12.64 20.61
C ALA A 247 -6.16 -11.72 21.65
N PRO A 248 -6.46 -11.78 22.97
CA PRO A 248 -5.76 -10.94 23.95
C PRO A 248 -4.25 -11.17 23.99
N TYR A 249 -3.79 -12.42 23.89
CA TYR A 249 -2.35 -12.74 23.87
C TYR A 249 -1.68 -12.29 22.56
N LEU A 250 -2.37 -12.53 21.43
CA LEU A 250 -1.88 -12.07 20.13
C LEU A 250 -1.75 -10.55 20.09
N TYR A 251 -2.77 -9.82 20.54
CA TYR A 251 -2.76 -8.35 20.55
C TYR A 251 -1.73 -7.80 21.53
N GLY A 252 -1.60 -8.40 22.72
CA GLY A 252 -0.55 -8.04 23.68
C GLY A 252 0.86 -8.22 23.08
N GLY A 253 1.09 -9.32 22.39
CA GLY A 253 2.34 -9.56 21.67
C GLY A 253 2.62 -8.52 20.57
N ILE A 254 1.62 -8.19 19.75
CA ILE A 254 1.76 -7.17 18.69
C ILE A 254 2.12 -5.82 19.30
N VAL A 255 1.44 -5.39 20.36
CA VAL A 255 1.73 -4.11 21.05
C VAL A 255 3.15 -4.13 21.61
N LEU A 256 3.54 -5.21 22.31
CA LEU A 256 4.87 -5.33 22.86
C LEU A 256 5.96 -5.21 21.79
N PHE A 257 5.85 -5.99 20.72
CA PHE A 257 6.85 -5.94 19.63
C PHE A 257 6.85 -4.60 18.89
N ALA A 258 5.70 -3.95 18.71
CA ALA A 258 5.62 -2.64 18.09
C ALA A 258 6.31 -1.57 18.95
N MET A 259 6.10 -1.59 20.29
CA MET A 259 6.75 -0.65 21.22
C MET A 259 8.26 -0.90 21.31
N VAL A 260 8.69 -2.17 21.42
CA VAL A 260 10.11 -2.53 21.42
C VAL A 260 10.76 -2.14 20.09
N GLY A 261 10.08 -2.40 18.96
CA GLY A 261 10.57 -2.00 17.64
C GLY A 261 10.75 -0.50 17.52
N ALA A 262 9.77 0.30 17.96
CA ALA A 262 9.86 1.75 17.95
C ALA A 262 11.05 2.26 18.81
N TYR A 263 11.26 1.65 19.99
CA TYR A 263 12.40 2.00 20.86
C TYR A 263 13.75 1.65 20.24
N VAL A 264 13.88 0.46 19.65
CA VAL A 264 15.17 -0.07 19.17
C VAL A 264 15.72 0.71 17.96
N LEU A 265 14.85 1.33 17.16
CA LEU A 265 15.27 2.05 15.95
C LEU A 265 16.28 3.16 16.27
N ASN A 266 16.01 3.98 17.28
CA ASN A 266 16.89 5.10 17.68
C ASN A 266 17.37 5.00 19.13
N GLY A 267 16.94 3.98 19.89
CA GLY A 267 17.26 3.83 21.31
C GLY A 267 16.57 4.84 22.21
N GLU A 268 15.45 5.44 21.76
CA GLU A 268 14.83 6.56 22.43
C GLU A 268 13.38 6.31 22.85
N THR A 269 13.05 6.73 24.05
CA THR A 269 11.67 6.67 24.56
C THR A 269 10.73 7.63 23.84
N PHE A 270 11.25 8.66 23.18
CA PHE A 270 10.46 9.59 22.38
C PHE A 270 9.70 8.87 21.26
N ASP A 271 10.34 7.94 20.54
CA ASP A 271 9.72 7.18 19.46
C ASP A 271 8.57 6.29 19.95
N VAL A 272 8.66 5.81 21.20
CA VAL A 272 7.57 5.06 21.83
C VAL A 272 6.36 5.97 22.08
N TRP A 273 6.56 7.21 22.55
CA TRP A 273 5.48 8.18 22.70
C TRP A 273 4.87 8.57 21.36
N VAL A 274 5.70 8.81 20.35
CA VAL A 274 5.22 9.04 18.97
C VAL A 274 4.40 7.85 18.50
N ALA A 275 4.85 6.62 18.73
CA ALA A 275 4.14 5.41 18.35
C ALA A 275 2.74 5.33 19.00
N ILE A 276 2.61 5.70 20.27
CA ILE A 276 1.32 5.75 20.98
C ILE A 276 0.40 6.78 20.34
N VAL A 277 0.88 8.01 20.13
CA VAL A 277 0.07 9.10 19.55
C VAL A 277 -0.39 8.74 18.13
N ILE A 278 0.50 8.23 17.32
CA ILE A 278 0.19 7.79 15.94
C ILE A 278 -0.72 6.56 15.95
N GLY A 279 -0.55 5.63 16.90
CA GLY A 279 -1.45 4.49 17.07
C GLY A 279 -2.88 4.93 17.42
N VAL A 280 -3.05 5.94 18.29
CA VAL A 280 -4.36 6.54 18.57
C VAL A 280 -4.92 7.24 17.32
N LEU A 281 -4.10 7.94 16.56
CA LEU A 281 -4.52 8.50 15.27
C LEU A 281 -5.02 7.40 14.32
N GLY A 282 -4.30 6.26 14.21
CA GLY A 282 -4.71 5.09 13.45
C GLY A 282 -6.06 4.53 13.89
N LEU A 283 -6.28 4.39 15.21
CA LEU A 283 -7.57 4.04 15.80
C LEU A 283 -8.70 4.98 15.34
N LEU A 284 -8.48 6.29 15.41
CA LEU A 284 -9.47 7.30 15.01
C LEU A 284 -9.77 7.21 13.51
N PHE A 285 -8.74 7.08 12.68
CA PHE A 285 -8.89 6.90 11.24
C PHE A 285 -9.72 5.66 10.93
N ARG A 286 -9.41 4.53 11.57
CA ARG A 286 -10.16 3.29 11.42
C ARG A 286 -11.61 3.45 11.88
N ARG A 287 -11.83 4.07 13.04
CA ARG A 287 -13.16 4.29 13.64
C ARG A 287 -14.07 5.12 12.76
N PHE A 288 -13.55 6.18 12.14
CA PHE A 288 -14.32 7.11 11.33
C PHE A 288 -14.28 6.77 9.83
N GLY A 289 -13.65 5.66 9.44
CA GLY A 289 -13.58 5.19 8.06
C GLY A 289 -12.72 6.07 7.15
N TYR A 290 -11.66 6.67 7.70
CA TYR A 290 -10.63 7.35 6.93
C TYR A 290 -9.60 6.35 6.42
N PRO A 291 -9.23 6.36 5.14
CA PRO A 291 -8.23 5.43 4.59
C PRO A 291 -6.82 5.79 5.06
N ILE A 292 -6.07 4.80 5.55
CA ILE A 292 -4.70 5.02 6.06
C ILE A 292 -3.69 5.16 4.91
N THR A 293 -3.90 4.48 3.77
CA THR A 293 -2.94 4.50 2.65
C THR A 293 -2.64 5.90 2.11
N PRO A 294 -3.62 6.80 1.86
CA PRO A 294 -3.32 8.17 1.43
C PRO A 294 -2.51 8.96 2.47
N LEU A 295 -2.73 8.71 3.78
CA LEU A 295 -1.96 9.33 4.85
C LEU A 295 -0.48 8.94 4.74
N ILE A 296 -0.19 7.64 4.63
CA ILE A 296 1.19 7.13 4.53
C ILE A 296 1.89 7.68 3.27
N LEU A 297 1.20 7.69 2.14
CA LEU A 297 1.75 8.26 0.91
C LEU A 297 2.02 9.76 1.06
N GLY A 298 1.15 10.49 1.77
CA GLY A 298 1.38 11.88 2.10
C GLY A 298 2.64 12.11 2.92
N VAL A 299 2.89 11.26 3.92
CA VAL A 299 4.11 11.34 4.76
C VAL A 299 5.36 11.08 3.93
N ILE A 300 5.37 10.03 3.13
CA ILE A 300 6.58 9.59 2.41
C ILE A 300 6.85 10.46 1.18
N LEU A 301 5.84 10.72 0.37
CA LEU A 301 6.00 11.46 -0.87
C LEU A 301 5.84 12.98 -0.71
N GLY A 302 5.27 13.44 0.41
CA GLY A 302 5.05 14.87 0.66
C GLY A 302 6.33 15.71 0.57
N PRO A 303 7.39 15.38 1.31
CA PRO A 303 8.67 16.09 1.23
C PRO A 303 9.27 16.08 -0.17
N ILE A 304 9.19 14.93 -0.86
CA ILE A 304 9.69 14.79 -2.23
C ILE A 304 8.87 15.65 -3.21
N ALA A 305 7.54 15.61 -3.08
CA ALA A 305 6.64 16.41 -3.92
C ALA A 305 6.87 17.92 -3.72
N GLU A 306 7.05 18.34 -2.47
CA GLU A 306 7.40 19.74 -2.19
C GLU A 306 8.74 20.13 -2.81
N GLN A 307 9.75 19.29 -2.67
CA GLN A 307 11.07 19.53 -3.24
C GLN A 307 11.01 19.67 -4.76
N GLU A 308 10.32 18.77 -5.46
CA GLU A 308 10.18 18.81 -6.91
C GLU A 308 9.32 19.99 -7.38
N PHE A 309 8.28 20.35 -6.64
CA PHE A 309 7.48 21.54 -6.89
C PHE A 309 8.34 22.82 -6.81
N ARG A 310 9.09 22.98 -5.73
CA ARG A 310 9.97 24.15 -5.53
C ARG A 310 11.07 24.21 -6.57
N ARG A 311 11.71 23.08 -6.91
CA ARG A 311 12.72 23.00 -7.97
C ARG A 311 12.15 23.40 -9.34
N ALA A 312 10.92 22.98 -9.64
CA ALA A 312 10.26 23.37 -10.88
C ALA A 312 10.05 24.89 -10.96
N LEU A 313 9.54 25.49 -9.87
CA LEU A 313 9.34 26.95 -9.81
C LEU A 313 10.67 27.73 -9.84
N GLN A 314 11.69 27.26 -9.13
CA GLN A 314 13.00 27.89 -9.17
C GLN A 314 13.62 27.89 -10.59
N GLY A 315 13.48 26.77 -11.31
CA GLY A 315 13.96 26.65 -12.69
C GLY A 315 13.21 27.51 -13.69
N SER A 316 11.99 27.93 -13.37
CA SER A 316 11.16 28.82 -14.20
C SER A 316 11.12 30.28 -13.71
N VAL A 317 11.99 30.62 -12.75
CA VAL A 317 12.00 31.98 -12.14
C VAL A 317 10.65 32.37 -11.52
N GLY A 318 9.95 31.35 -10.96
CA GLY A 318 8.65 31.53 -10.30
C GLY A 318 7.42 31.41 -11.20
N ASP A 319 7.57 31.09 -12.50
CA ASP A 319 6.44 30.90 -13.39
C ASP A 319 5.75 29.57 -13.15
N PRO A 320 4.48 29.55 -12.64
CA PRO A 320 3.74 28.30 -12.40
C PRO A 320 3.32 27.56 -13.69
N ALA A 321 3.39 28.23 -14.87
CA ALA A 321 3.09 27.59 -16.15
C ALA A 321 4.02 26.41 -16.44
N ILE A 322 5.21 26.34 -15.81
CA ILE A 322 6.14 25.22 -15.91
C ILE A 322 5.49 23.88 -15.52
N LEU A 323 4.54 23.89 -14.60
CA LEU A 323 3.87 22.67 -14.12
C LEU A 323 3.02 21.97 -15.19
N ILE A 324 2.61 22.71 -16.23
CA ILE A 324 1.83 22.21 -17.37
C ILE A 324 2.54 22.46 -18.71
N ALA A 325 3.84 22.79 -18.69
CA ALA A 325 4.60 23.14 -19.89
C ALA A 325 4.93 21.94 -20.77
N THR A 326 5.02 20.72 -20.21
CA THR A 326 5.35 19.52 -20.98
C THR A 326 4.10 18.76 -21.39
N PRO A 327 4.06 18.14 -22.60
CA PRO A 327 2.95 17.24 -22.97
C PRO A 327 2.78 16.09 -22.00
N PHE A 328 3.88 15.65 -21.37
CA PHE A 328 3.86 14.56 -20.40
C PHE A 328 3.14 14.97 -19.11
N SER A 329 3.44 16.12 -18.51
CA SER A 329 2.74 16.61 -17.32
C SER A 329 1.25 16.83 -17.59
N VAL A 330 0.90 17.40 -18.75
CA VAL A 330 -0.51 17.57 -19.15
C VAL A 330 -1.21 16.23 -19.28
N ALA A 331 -0.58 15.22 -19.90
CA ALA A 331 -1.15 13.89 -20.01
C ALA A 331 -1.42 13.26 -18.63
N LEU A 332 -0.53 13.44 -17.64
CA LEU A 332 -0.70 12.97 -16.27
C LEU A 332 -1.89 13.64 -15.58
N TYR A 333 -2.06 14.96 -15.71
CA TYR A 333 -3.22 15.66 -15.13
C TYR A 333 -4.53 15.25 -15.79
N VAL A 334 -4.54 15.05 -17.12
CA VAL A 334 -5.71 14.55 -17.85
C VAL A 334 -6.06 13.12 -17.36
N LEU A 335 -5.06 12.26 -17.20
CA LEU A 335 -5.24 10.91 -16.67
C LEU A 335 -5.80 10.92 -15.24
N LEU A 336 -5.34 11.84 -14.40
CA LEU A 336 -5.90 12.05 -13.05
C LEU A 336 -7.37 12.45 -13.10
N ILE A 337 -7.74 13.40 -13.95
CA ILE A 337 -9.12 13.85 -14.11
C ILE A 337 -10.00 12.68 -14.56
N ILE A 338 -9.54 11.89 -15.53
CA ILE A 338 -10.24 10.69 -16.00
C ILE A 338 -10.40 9.70 -14.86
N ALA A 339 -9.34 9.41 -14.09
CA ALA A 339 -9.38 8.47 -12.98
C ALA A 339 -10.39 8.86 -11.88
N ILE A 340 -10.57 10.15 -11.63
CA ILE A 340 -11.54 10.67 -10.63
C ILE A 340 -12.98 10.68 -11.19
N ILE A 341 -13.14 11.03 -12.46
CA ILE A 341 -14.47 11.27 -13.05
C ILE A 341 -15.09 9.96 -13.60
N ALA A 342 -14.30 9.10 -14.25
CA ALA A 342 -14.80 7.89 -14.90
C ALA A 342 -15.61 6.97 -13.98
N PRO A 343 -15.19 6.66 -12.72
CA PRO A 343 -16.00 5.85 -11.82
C PRO A 343 -17.34 6.47 -11.43
N ARG A 344 -17.40 7.81 -11.35
CA ARG A 344 -18.64 8.54 -11.04
C ARG A 344 -19.60 8.49 -12.22
N LEU A 345 -19.11 8.76 -13.44
CA LEU A 345 -19.92 8.68 -14.67
C LEU A 345 -20.46 7.26 -14.87
N TYR A 346 -19.62 6.25 -14.65
CA TYR A 346 -20.05 4.85 -14.75
C TYR A 346 -21.16 4.50 -13.75
N LYS A 347 -21.08 4.97 -12.51
CA LYS A 347 -22.13 4.77 -11.49
C LYS A 347 -23.44 5.45 -11.89
N VAL A 348 -23.40 6.68 -12.42
CA VAL A 348 -24.57 7.42 -12.87
C VAL A 348 -25.21 6.73 -14.09
N TRP A 349 -24.38 6.31 -15.06
CA TRP A 349 -24.84 5.60 -16.25
C TRP A 349 -25.51 4.27 -15.90
N LYS A 350 -24.91 3.49 -15.01
CA LYS A 350 -25.49 2.22 -14.55
C LYS A 350 -26.83 2.40 -13.81
N LYS A 351 -26.96 3.47 -13.03
CA LYS A 351 -28.21 3.80 -12.32
C LYS A 351 -29.35 4.16 -13.27
N LYS A 352 -29.01 4.76 -14.45
CA LYS A 352 -29.99 5.07 -15.50
C LYS A 352 -30.46 3.84 -16.30
N GLN A 353 -29.68 2.75 -16.32
CA GLN A 353 -30.08 1.50 -17.00
C GLN A 353 -30.89 0.56 -16.11
N THR A 354 -30.92 0.80 -14.80
CA THR A 354 -31.67 -0.03 -13.83
C THR A 354 -32.94 0.66 -13.31
N ALA A 355 -33.22 1.90 -13.75
CA ALA A 355 -34.48 2.63 -13.57
C ALA A 355 -35.30 2.62 -14.85
#